data_cdc580670c82c6551c189c3bcad073bc
#
_entry.id   cdc580670c82c6551c189c3bcad073bc
#
_cell.length_a   1.000
_cell.length_b   1.000
_cell.length_c   1.000
_cell.angle_alpha   90.00
_cell.angle_beta   90.00
_cell.angle_gamma   90.00
#
_symmetry.space_group_name_H-M   'P 1'
#
loop_
_entity.id
_entity.type
_entity.pdbx_description
1 polymer ?
#
loop_
_entity_poly.entity_id
_entity_poly.type
_entity_poly.pdbx_seq_one_letter_code
_entity_poly.pdbx_strand_id
1 'polypeptide(L)' 'MTYLTKVTEVYRVNSEKDAAEMIEDAKSNTTWRLAKYSCVHKEKKVKGEVIDDWYHLELVKVFCDEKDPDVSVSVSYV' A
#
# COMPACT_ATOMS: atom_id res chain seq x y z
N MET A 1 -15.83 -11.96 -17.78
CA MET A 1 -15.90 -11.42 -16.42
C MET A 1 -14.57 -10.81 -16.02
N THR A 2 -14.63 -9.70 -15.33
CA THR A 2 -13.42 -8.96 -14.98
C THR A 2 -13.17 -8.99 -13.48
N TYR A 3 -11.92 -9.22 -13.09
CA TYR A 3 -11.56 -9.25 -11.70
C TYR A 3 -10.47 -8.23 -11.42
N LEU A 4 -10.59 -7.53 -10.32
CA LEU A 4 -9.53 -6.67 -9.84
C LEU A 4 -8.51 -7.55 -9.10
N THR A 5 -7.32 -7.67 -9.63
CA THR A 5 -6.30 -8.57 -9.06
C THR A 5 -5.18 -7.85 -8.34
N LYS A 6 -5.06 -6.55 -8.55
CA LYS A 6 -4.01 -5.77 -7.92
C LYS A 6 -4.49 -4.34 -7.71
N VAL A 7 -4.13 -3.78 -6.60
CA VAL A 7 -4.46 -2.39 -6.30
C VAL A 7 -3.27 -1.71 -5.63
N THR A 8 -3.03 -0.48 -6.00
CA THR A 8 -2.03 0.36 -5.33
C THR A 8 -2.76 1.48 -4.62
N GLU A 9 -2.54 1.60 -3.33
CA GLU A 9 -3.14 2.64 -2.50
C GLU A 9 -2.04 3.59 -2.04
N VAL A 10 -2.30 4.88 -2.15
CA VAL A 10 -1.35 5.90 -1.75
C VAL A 10 -2.00 6.77 -0.70
N TYR A 11 -1.35 6.91 0.44
CA TYR A 11 -1.88 7.66 1.56
C TYR A 11 -0.90 8.69 2.08
N ARG A 12 -1.44 9.76 2.61
CA ARG A 12 -0.68 10.70 3.41
C ARG A 12 -1.04 10.42 4.86
N VAL A 13 -0.04 10.12 5.69
CA VAL A 13 -0.27 9.90 7.11
C VAL A 13 0.59 10.86 7.91
N ASN A 14 0.10 11.23 9.08
CA ASN A 14 0.74 12.29 9.85
C ASN A 14 1.84 11.80 10.78
N SER A 15 1.89 10.51 11.07
CA SER A 15 2.91 9.98 11.96
C SER A 15 3.38 8.60 11.50
N GLU A 16 4.58 8.25 11.93
CA GLU A 16 5.14 6.94 11.66
C GLU A 16 4.29 5.84 12.30
N LYS A 17 3.72 6.12 13.46
CA LYS A 17 2.84 5.18 14.13
C LYS A 17 1.61 4.87 13.29
N ASP A 18 1.00 5.89 12.70
CA ASP A 18 -0.16 5.69 11.85
C ASP A 18 0.20 4.86 10.61
N ALA A 19 1.36 5.13 10.03
CA ALA A 19 1.82 4.35 8.90
C ALA A 19 2.04 2.88 9.28
N ALA A 20 2.64 2.64 10.44
CA ALA A 20 2.88 1.29 10.92
C ALA A 20 1.57 0.53 11.16
N GLU A 21 0.57 1.21 11.71
CA GLU A 21 -0.74 0.60 11.93
C GLU A 21 -1.41 0.22 10.62
N MET A 22 -1.32 1.06 9.61
CA MET A 22 -1.90 0.77 8.31
C MET A 22 -1.20 -0.43 7.65
N ILE A 23 0.11 -0.53 7.79
CA ILE A 23 0.87 -1.65 7.25
C ILE A 23 0.47 -2.94 7.95
N GLU A 24 0.36 -2.91 9.28
CA GLU A 24 -0.05 -4.10 10.03
C GLU A 24 -1.47 -4.54 9.68
N ASP A 25 -2.39 -3.60 9.52
CA ASP A 25 -3.74 -3.92 9.09
C ASP A 25 -3.74 -4.56 7.70
N ALA A 26 -2.91 -4.04 6.80
CA ALA A 26 -2.81 -4.60 5.46
C ALA A 26 -2.22 -6.01 5.48
N LYS A 27 -1.26 -6.26 6.37
CA LYS A 27 -0.67 -7.60 6.50
C LYS A 27 -1.64 -8.63 7.04
N SER A 28 -2.59 -8.20 7.85
CA SER A 28 -3.56 -9.13 8.41
C SER A 28 -4.77 -9.36 7.51
N ASN A 29 -4.86 -8.68 6.39
CA ASN A 29 -5.96 -8.88 5.47
C ASN A 29 -5.80 -10.23 4.75
N THR A 30 -6.86 -11.04 4.78
CA THR A 30 -6.81 -12.38 4.18
C THR A 30 -7.28 -12.39 2.73
N THR A 31 -7.98 -11.36 2.31
CA THR A 31 -8.48 -11.26 0.94
C THR A 31 -7.47 -10.57 0.02
N TRP A 32 -6.86 -9.51 0.51
CA TRP A 32 -5.87 -8.76 -0.23
C TRP A 32 -4.53 -8.85 0.47
N ARG A 33 -3.61 -9.56 -0.14
CA ARG A 33 -2.28 -9.74 0.43
C ARG A 33 -1.42 -8.51 0.12
N LEU A 34 -0.76 -7.99 1.13
CA LEU A 34 0.18 -6.91 0.94
C LEU A 34 1.44 -7.46 0.27
N ALA A 35 1.65 -7.11 -0.99
CA ALA A 35 2.78 -7.59 -1.76
C ALA A 35 4.01 -6.72 -1.57
N LYS A 36 3.80 -5.43 -1.42
CA LYS A 36 4.89 -4.50 -1.30
C LYS A 36 4.40 -3.21 -0.66
N TYR A 37 5.27 -2.53 0.04
CA TYR A 37 4.92 -1.24 0.63
C TYR A 37 6.15 -0.35 0.72
N SER A 38 5.92 0.96 0.79
CA SER A 38 6.96 1.92 1.06
C SER A 38 6.42 3.05 1.91
N CYS A 39 7.27 3.59 2.75
CA CYS A 39 6.92 4.71 3.61
C CYS A 39 8.08 5.71 3.54
N VAL A 40 7.80 6.90 3.05
CA VAL A 40 8.82 7.93 2.86
C VAL A 40 8.42 9.15 3.65
N HIS A 41 9.34 9.67 4.44
CA HIS A 41 9.12 10.90 5.18
C HIS A 41 9.27 12.09 4.22
N LYS A 42 8.25 12.91 4.17
CA LYS A 42 8.23 14.11 3.34
C LYS A 42 8.16 15.35 4.23
N GLU A 43 8.81 16.40 3.81
CA GLU A 43 8.83 17.65 4.54
C GLU A 43 8.55 18.81 3.61
N LYS A 44 7.83 19.78 4.11
CA LYS A 44 7.66 21.06 3.42
C LYS A 44 8.47 22.11 4.16
N LYS A 45 9.41 22.71 3.45
CA LYS A 45 10.29 23.71 4.02
C LYS A 45 10.05 25.08 3.39
N VAL A 46 10.13 26.12 4.22
CA VAL A 46 10.08 27.50 3.76
C VAL A 46 11.23 28.22 4.43
N LYS A 47 12.11 28.82 3.64
CA LYS A 47 13.27 29.57 4.14
C LYS A 47 14.15 28.75 5.10
N GLY A 48 14.28 27.45 4.79
CA GLY A 48 15.11 26.57 5.60
C GLY A 48 14.43 26.00 6.85
N GLU A 49 13.18 26.38 7.10
CA GLU A 49 12.44 25.85 8.23
C GLU A 49 11.40 24.85 7.79
N VAL A 50 11.28 23.74 8.52
CA VAL A 50 10.26 22.74 8.26
C VAL A 50 8.96 23.26 8.83
N ILE A 51 7.97 23.52 7.95
CA ILE A 51 6.69 24.03 8.36
C ILE A 51 5.62 22.95 8.37
N ASP A 52 5.88 21.81 7.74
CA ASP A 52 4.98 20.69 7.75
C ASP A 52 5.78 19.43 7.42
N ASP A 53 5.36 18.32 7.96
CA ASP A 53 5.95 17.04 7.62
C ASP A 53 4.88 15.96 7.67
N TRP A 54 5.08 14.92 6.88
CA TRP A 54 4.14 13.80 6.80
C TRP A 54 4.84 12.59 6.23
N TYR A 55 4.15 11.48 6.21
CA TYR A 55 4.66 10.26 5.60
C TYR A 55 3.82 9.91 4.38
N HIS A 56 4.50 9.62 3.29
CA HIS A 56 3.88 9.15 2.06
C HIS A 56 3.93 7.63 2.11
N LEU A 57 2.77 7.01 2.24
CA LEU A 57 2.66 5.57 2.36
C LEU A 57 2.04 4.99 1.12
N GLU A 58 2.73 4.03 0.52
CA GLU A 58 2.22 3.32 -0.65
C GLU A 58 2.10 1.84 -0.32
N LEU A 59 0.94 1.28 -0.59
CA LEU A 59 0.65 -0.13 -0.36
C LEU A 59 0.22 -0.78 -1.67
N VAL A 60 0.90 -1.84 -2.05
CA VAL A 60 0.52 -2.63 -3.22
C VAL A 60 -0.07 -3.93 -2.73
N LYS A 61 -1.34 -4.16 -3.05
CA LYS A 61 -2.07 -5.33 -2.60
C LYS A 61 -2.47 -6.21 -3.78
N VAL A 62 -2.37 -7.51 -3.59
CA VAL A 62 -2.71 -8.49 -4.60
C VAL A 62 -3.85 -9.35 -4.08
N PHE A 63 -4.84 -9.57 -4.93
CA PHE A 63 -5.97 -10.41 -4.56
C PHE A 63 -5.50 -11.84 -4.31
N CYS A 64 -5.84 -12.35 -3.14
CA CYS A 64 -5.39 -13.67 -2.72
C CYS A 64 -6.56 -14.62 -2.81
N ASP A 65 -6.76 -15.23 -3.98
CA ASP A 65 -7.80 -16.20 -4.19
C ASP A 65 -7.17 -17.55 -4.50
N GLU A 66 -7.13 -18.39 -3.49
CA GLU A 66 -6.53 -19.70 -3.63
C GLU A 66 -7.38 -20.67 -4.42
N LYS A 67 -8.63 -20.32 -4.66
CA LYS A 67 -9.53 -21.20 -5.35
C LYS A 67 -9.35 -21.18 -6.85
N ASP A 68 -8.58 -20.26 -7.35
CA ASP A 68 -8.39 -20.15 -8.77
C ASP A 68 -6.92 -20.05 -9.12
N PRO A 69 -6.23 -21.15 -9.09
CA PRO A 69 -4.81 -21.17 -9.40
C PRO A 69 -4.53 -20.80 -10.85
N ASP A 70 -5.48 -20.99 -11.70
CA ASP A 70 -5.27 -20.69 -13.11
C ASP A 70 -5.13 -19.19 -13.34
N VAL A 71 -5.81 -18.44 -12.54
CA VAL A 71 -5.72 -17.00 -12.63
C VAL A 71 -4.30 -16.54 -12.31
N SER A 72 -3.72 -17.18 -11.35
CA SER A 72 -2.37 -16.79 -10.96
C SER A 72 -1.37 -17.16 -12.03
N VAL A 73 -1.68 -18.13 -12.82
CA VAL A 73 -0.77 -18.58 -13.84
C VAL A 73 -0.89 -17.74 -15.06
N SER A 74 -2.06 -17.35 -15.32
CA SER A 74 -2.29 -16.81 -16.59
C SER A 74 -1.81 -15.44 -16.70
N VAL A 75 -1.32 -14.83 -15.91
CA VAL A 75 -0.98 -13.70 -16.37
C VAL A 75 -1.44 -12.57 -15.82
N SER A 76 -0.70 -11.80 -15.74
CA SER A 76 -0.94 -10.55 -15.30
C SER A 76 -1.61 -9.71 -16.26
N TYR A 77 -2.74 -9.28 -15.97
CA TYR A 77 -3.37 -8.29 -16.74
C TYR A 77 -3.14 -6.93 -16.12
N VAL A 78 -2.07 -6.79 -15.52
CA VAL A 78 -1.85 -5.56 -14.83
C VAL A 78 -1.20 -4.55 -15.70
#